data_221c2a1b21e609c2d718030936ff50b5
#
_entry.id   221c2a1b21e609c2d718030936ff50b5
#
_cell.length_a   1.000
_cell.length_b   1.000
_cell.length_c   1.000
_cell.angle_alpha   90.00
_cell.angle_beta   90.00
_cell.angle_gamma   90.00
#
_symmetry.space_group_name_H-M   'P 1'
#
loop_
_entity.id
_entity.type
_entity.pdbx_description
1 polymer ?
#
loop_
_entity_poly.entity_id
_entity_poly.type
_entity_poly.pdbx_seq_one_letter_code
_entity_poly.pdbx_strand_id
1 'polypeptide(L)'
;RSLNLTGAFGKLHNCAWVGNQPIELDWLRANEIVLKLSGKYPNIDMVDKFPRFLQHIIAADNTRILETSKVRMGAQLAAGTTVMPGAAYVNFNAGTLGSVMVEGRISSSAVVGAGSDVGGGASILGVLSGTDGVPVTIGENTLLGANSCTGTAIGDGCILDAGVTILPGTKIALSEKAVAALKEIN
;
A
#
# COMPACT_ATOMS: atom_id res chain seq x y z
N ARG A 1 8.66 -11.78 -0.29
CA ARG A 1 7.35 -12.11 0.24
C ARG A 1 6.86 -13.47 -0.26
N SER A 2 6.05 -14.15 0.53
CA SER A 2 5.63 -15.53 0.25
C SER A 2 4.51 -15.64 -0.78
N LEU A 3 3.72 -14.59 -1.00
CA LEU A 3 2.56 -14.58 -1.88
C LEU A 3 2.51 -13.32 -2.74
N ASN A 4 2.27 -13.49 -4.02
CA ASN A 4 2.03 -12.40 -4.96
C ASN A 4 0.59 -12.49 -5.49
N LEU A 5 -0.21 -11.46 -5.25
CA LEU A 5 -1.61 -11.38 -5.63
C LEU A 5 -1.85 -10.59 -6.94
N THR A 6 -0.81 -10.39 -7.75
CA THR A 6 -0.96 -9.71 -9.05
C THR A 6 -2.04 -10.39 -9.88
N GLY A 7 -2.95 -9.60 -10.41
CA GLY A 7 -4.10 -10.08 -11.21
C GLY A 7 -5.29 -10.61 -10.41
N ALA A 8 -5.15 -10.89 -9.10
CA ALA A 8 -6.25 -11.39 -8.28
C ALA A 8 -7.36 -10.33 -8.08
N PHE A 9 -7.00 -9.06 -8.05
CA PHE A 9 -7.97 -7.97 -7.84
C PHE A 9 -9.09 -7.95 -8.88
N GLY A 10 -8.79 -8.25 -10.14
CA GLY A 10 -9.78 -8.30 -11.22
C GLY A 10 -10.80 -9.43 -11.07
N LYS A 11 -10.49 -10.48 -10.29
CA LYS A 11 -11.35 -11.63 -10.06
C LYS A 11 -12.33 -11.45 -8.91
N LEU A 12 -12.18 -10.40 -8.12
CA LEU A 12 -13.04 -10.12 -6.98
C LEU A 12 -14.23 -9.27 -7.41
N HIS A 13 -15.41 -9.61 -6.89
CA HIS A 13 -16.64 -8.85 -7.13
C HIS A 13 -16.73 -7.63 -6.22
N ASN A 14 -17.32 -6.55 -6.72
CA ASN A 14 -17.76 -5.47 -5.87
C ASN A 14 -18.97 -5.91 -5.04
N CYS A 15 -18.96 -5.55 -3.77
CA CYS A 15 -20.07 -5.79 -2.85
C CYS A 15 -20.48 -4.48 -2.18
N ALA A 16 -21.74 -4.37 -1.82
CA ALA A 16 -22.18 -3.44 -0.79
C ALA A 16 -21.82 -4.03 0.57
N TRP A 17 -21.33 -3.21 1.49
CA TRP A 17 -20.92 -3.66 2.83
C TRP A 17 -21.81 -3.00 3.88
N VAL A 18 -22.30 -3.83 4.80
CA VAL A 18 -22.98 -3.39 6.01
C VAL A 18 -22.17 -3.92 7.19
N GLY A 19 -21.40 -3.04 7.80
CA GLY A 19 -20.32 -3.47 8.70
C GLY A 19 -19.36 -4.40 7.95
N ASN A 20 -19.29 -5.66 8.36
CA ASN A 20 -18.48 -6.70 7.73
C ASN A 20 -19.23 -7.67 6.83
N GLN A 21 -20.52 -7.44 6.63
CA GLN A 21 -21.33 -8.34 5.83
C GLN A 21 -21.35 -7.86 4.37
N PRO A 22 -20.80 -8.63 3.43
CA PRO A 22 -20.91 -8.33 2.01
C PRO A 22 -22.32 -8.68 1.50
N ILE A 23 -22.84 -7.81 0.66
CA ILE A 23 -24.08 -8.05 -0.09
C ILE A 23 -23.75 -7.89 -1.57
N GLU A 24 -24.06 -8.90 -2.36
CA GLU A 24 -23.86 -8.84 -3.79
C GLU A 24 -24.71 -7.75 -4.43
N LEU A 25 -24.10 -6.91 -5.28
CA LEU A 25 -24.76 -5.74 -5.85
C LEU A 25 -25.91 -6.13 -6.78
N ASP A 26 -25.76 -7.20 -7.56
CA ASP A 26 -26.82 -7.64 -8.49
C ASP A 26 -28.03 -8.19 -7.73
N TRP A 27 -27.79 -8.93 -6.66
CA TRP A 27 -28.86 -9.36 -5.77
C TRP A 27 -29.58 -8.16 -5.14
N LEU A 28 -28.82 -7.17 -4.66
CA LEU A 28 -29.39 -5.97 -4.04
C LEU A 28 -30.23 -5.16 -5.02
N ARG A 29 -29.80 -5.02 -6.27
CA ARG A 29 -30.58 -4.36 -7.34
C ARG A 29 -31.86 -5.13 -7.66
N ALA A 30 -31.76 -6.44 -7.77
CA ALA A 30 -32.94 -7.28 -8.08
C ALA A 30 -34.01 -7.27 -6.97
N ASN A 31 -33.60 -7.03 -5.72
CA ASN A 31 -34.50 -7.03 -4.57
C ASN A 31 -34.79 -5.63 -4.01
N GLU A 32 -34.30 -4.57 -4.63
CA GLU A 32 -34.34 -3.20 -4.11
C GLU A 32 -35.75 -2.75 -3.72
N ILE A 33 -36.73 -2.91 -4.62
CA ILE A 33 -38.11 -2.46 -4.39
C ILE A 33 -38.75 -3.22 -3.23
N VAL A 34 -38.60 -4.53 -3.18
CA VAL A 34 -39.18 -5.37 -2.12
C VAL A 34 -38.59 -5.03 -0.76
N LEU A 35 -37.26 -4.85 -0.72
CA LEU A 35 -36.56 -4.47 0.51
C LEU A 35 -36.97 -3.09 1.00
N LYS A 36 -37.11 -2.10 0.11
CA LYS A 36 -37.55 -0.76 0.48
C LYS A 36 -39.00 -0.73 0.96
N LEU A 37 -39.92 -1.42 0.28
CA LEU A 37 -41.32 -1.50 0.67
C LEU A 37 -41.51 -2.23 2.02
N SER A 38 -40.67 -3.22 2.29
CA SER A 38 -40.73 -3.96 3.58
C SER A 38 -39.95 -3.28 4.72
N GLY A 39 -39.29 -2.14 4.47
CA GLY A 39 -38.45 -1.46 5.45
C GLY A 39 -37.17 -2.21 5.82
N LYS A 40 -36.74 -3.17 4.99
CA LYS A 40 -35.56 -4.03 5.22
C LYS A 40 -34.38 -3.69 4.31
N TYR A 41 -34.42 -2.56 3.59
CA TYR A 41 -33.29 -2.15 2.77
C TYR A 41 -32.10 -1.81 3.67
N PRO A 42 -30.91 -2.38 3.41
CA PRO A 42 -29.76 -2.20 4.29
C PRO A 42 -29.19 -0.79 4.23
N ASN A 43 -28.68 -0.31 5.36
CA ASN A 43 -27.82 0.88 5.36
C ASN A 43 -26.43 0.50 4.85
N ILE A 44 -26.10 0.90 3.65
CA ILE A 44 -24.84 0.58 3.01
C ILE A 44 -23.76 1.54 3.50
N ASP A 45 -22.70 0.99 4.12
CA ASP A 45 -21.58 1.77 4.63
C ASP A 45 -20.58 2.11 3.53
N MET A 46 -20.38 1.20 2.57
CA MET A 46 -19.45 1.37 1.45
C MET A 46 -19.70 0.35 0.34
N VAL A 47 -19.11 0.61 -0.81
CA VAL A 47 -19.05 -0.33 -1.94
C VAL A 47 -17.59 -0.53 -2.33
N ASP A 48 -17.08 -1.74 -2.18
CA ASP A 48 -15.73 -2.12 -2.59
C ASP A 48 -15.65 -3.66 -2.69
N LYS A 49 -14.54 -4.15 -3.19
CA LYS A 49 -14.17 -5.58 -3.21
C LYS A 49 -13.76 -6.12 -1.85
N PHE A 50 -13.42 -5.25 -0.89
CA PHE A 50 -12.94 -5.60 0.44
C PHE A 50 -13.71 -4.85 1.52
N PRO A 51 -13.80 -5.40 2.74
CA PRO A 51 -14.32 -4.67 3.88
C PRO A 51 -13.42 -3.47 4.22
N ARG A 52 -14.00 -2.45 4.83
CA ARG A 52 -13.28 -1.24 5.24
C ARG A 52 -12.21 -1.53 6.29
N PHE A 53 -12.49 -2.42 7.23
CA PHE A 53 -11.61 -2.73 8.35
C PHE A 53 -11.06 -4.15 8.21
N LEU A 54 -9.82 -4.36 8.64
CA LEU A 54 -9.23 -5.69 8.76
C LEU A 54 -9.85 -6.42 9.95
N GLN A 55 -10.94 -7.09 9.70
CA GLN A 55 -11.56 -7.95 10.69
C GLN A 55 -11.20 -9.40 10.38
N HIS A 56 -11.10 -10.22 11.40
CA HIS A 56 -10.68 -11.62 11.29
C HIS A 56 -9.23 -11.84 10.81
N ILE A 57 -8.39 -10.80 10.82
CA ILE A 57 -6.97 -10.91 10.50
C ILE A 57 -6.17 -10.88 11.79
N ILE A 58 -5.35 -11.88 11.99
CA ILE A 58 -4.34 -11.91 13.05
C ILE A 58 -3.03 -11.41 12.43
N ALA A 59 -2.55 -10.28 12.92
CA ALA A 59 -1.30 -9.70 12.48
C ALA A 59 -0.10 -10.53 12.96
N ALA A 60 1.04 -10.42 12.26
CA ALA A 60 2.30 -11.01 12.71
C ALA A 60 2.77 -10.38 14.04
N ASP A 61 3.68 -11.07 14.75
CA ASP A 61 4.19 -10.64 16.03
C ASP A 61 4.77 -9.22 15.99
N ASN A 62 4.54 -8.46 17.05
CA ASN A 62 4.97 -7.06 17.19
C ASN A 62 4.48 -6.12 16.07
N THR A 63 3.51 -6.54 15.27
CA THR A 63 2.88 -5.67 14.28
C THR A 63 1.81 -4.82 14.94
N ARG A 64 1.86 -3.53 14.70
CA ARG A 64 0.88 -2.57 15.21
C ARG A 64 0.13 -1.92 14.06
N ILE A 65 -1.19 -2.00 14.08
CA ILE A 65 -2.07 -1.33 13.11
C ILE A 65 -3.01 -0.45 13.92
N LEU A 66 -2.72 0.85 13.97
CA LEU A 66 -3.44 1.78 14.85
C LEU A 66 -4.84 2.09 14.32
N GLU A 67 -5.03 1.99 13.01
CA GLU A 67 -6.33 2.12 12.36
C GLU A 67 -6.44 1.10 11.22
N THR A 68 -7.28 0.09 11.37
CA THR A 68 -7.35 -1.04 10.42
C THR A 68 -7.88 -0.66 9.05
N SER A 69 -8.58 0.46 8.90
CA SER A 69 -8.97 1.01 7.58
C SER A 69 -7.80 1.50 6.73
N LYS A 70 -6.61 1.65 7.34
CA LYS A 70 -5.38 2.06 6.65
C LYS A 70 -4.63 0.90 5.98
N VAL A 71 -5.06 -0.31 6.23
CA VAL A 71 -4.46 -1.51 5.62
C VAL A 71 -5.53 -2.24 4.83
N ARG A 72 -5.37 -2.29 3.53
CA ARG A 72 -6.31 -2.97 2.66
C ARG A 72 -6.11 -4.48 2.70
N MET A 73 -7.19 -5.25 2.70
CA MET A 73 -7.10 -6.72 2.62
C MET A 73 -6.24 -7.14 1.42
N GLY A 74 -5.39 -8.16 1.62
CA GLY A 74 -4.40 -8.57 0.63
C GLY A 74 -3.05 -7.83 0.72
N ALA A 75 -2.89 -6.88 1.63
CA ALA A 75 -1.57 -6.37 2.03
C ALA A 75 -0.84 -7.39 2.91
N GLN A 76 0.50 -7.40 2.84
CA GLN A 76 1.35 -8.21 3.71
C GLN A 76 2.14 -7.29 4.64
N LEU A 77 1.97 -7.44 5.93
CA LEU A 77 2.77 -6.75 6.94
C LEU A 77 3.65 -7.78 7.65
N ALA A 78 4.97 -7.60 7.57
CA ALA A 78 5.91 -8.44 8.30
C ALA A 78 5.95 -8.07 9.78
N ALA A 79 6.46 -8.98 10.61
CA ALA A 79 6.64 -8.77 12.04
C ALA A 79 7.40 -7.47 12.35
N GLY A 80 6.96 -6.75 13.36
CA GLY A 80 7.55 -5.48 13.79
C GLY A 80 7.09 -4.26 12.99
N THR A 81 6.28 -4.41 11.95
CA THR A 81 5.72 -3.28 11.20
C THR A 81 4.74 -2.49 12.05
N THR A 82 4.82 -1.16 11.99
CA THR A 82 3.83 -0.26 12.56
C THR A 82 3.17 0.55 11.46
N VAL A 83 1.83 0.51 11.38
CA VAL A 83 1.04 1.38 10.50
C VAL A 83 0.33 2.41 11.37
N MET A 84 0.72 3.68 11.20
CA MET A 84 0.17 4.81 11.94
C MET A 84 -1.21 5.21 11.38
N PRO A 85 -2.01 5.95 12.13
CA PRO A 85 -3.22 6.57 11.60
C PRO A 85 -2.88 7.76 10.67
N GLY A 86 -3.89 8.49 10.25
CA GLY A 86 -3.67 9.71 9.43
C GLY A 86 -3.32 9.39 7.98
N ALA A 87 -2.13 9.78 7.52
CA ALA A 87 -1.72 9.67 6.13
C ALA A 87 -1.23 8.27 5.72
N ALA A 88 -1.04 7.35 6.67
CA ALA A 88 -0.63 5.98 6.36
C ALA A 88 -1.69 5.25 5.52
N TYR A 89 -1.24 4.49 4.53
CA TYR A 89 -2.10 3.59 3.78
C TYR A 89 -1.29 2.48 3.10
N VAL A 90 -1.65 1.23 3.36
CA VAL A 90 -1.05 0.07 2.70
C VAL A 90 -2.09 -0.59 1.80
N ASN A 91 -1.86 -0.53 0.51
CA ASN A 91 -2.83 -1.00 -0.48
C ASN A 91 -2.76 -2.52 -0.72
N PHE A 92 -3.70 -3.02 -1.52
CA PHE A 92 -3.77 -4.41 -1.96
C PHE A 92 -2.45 -4.88 -2.61
N ASN A 93 -2.01 -6.08 -2.25
CA ASN A 93 -0.78 -6.70 -2.75
C ASN A 93 0.52 -5.91 -2.42
N ALA A 94 0.42 -4.83 -1.66
CA ALA A 94 1.57 -4.08 -1.13
C ALA A 94 2.04 -4.69 0.19
N GLY A 95 3.16 -4.21 0.72
CA GLY A 95 3.55 -4.64 2.05
C GLY A 95 4.99 -4.34 2.45
N THR A 96 5.36 -4.91 3.59
CA THR A 96 6.66 -4.77 4.22
C THR A 96 7.35 -6.12 4.35
N LEU A 97 8.68 -6.15 4.34
CA LEU A 97 9.47 -7.38 4.44
C LEU A 97 10.11 -7.58 5.83
N GLY A 98 9.95 -6.63 6.73
CA GLY A 98 10.44 -6.68 8.10
C GLY A 98 9.85 -5.53 8.91
N SER A 99 10.51 -5.15 10.00
CA SER A 99 10.12 -4.00 10.82
C SER A 99 10.21 -2.71 10.00
N VAL A 100 9.08 -2.04 9.80
CA VAL A 100 8.95 -0.80 9.04
C VAL A 100 8.00 0.13 9.78
N MET A 101 8.36 1.41 9.89
CA MET A 101 7.42 2.46 10.29
C MET A 101 6.70 2.97 9.04
N VAL A 102 5.37 2.96 9.08
CA VAL A 102 4.54 3.40 7.96
C VAL A 102 3.65 4.55 8.41
N GLU A 103 4.02 5.76 8.01
CA GLU A 103 3.24 6.99 8.22
C GLU A 103 2.76 7.61 6.90
N GLY A 104 3.15 7.01 5.78
CA GLY A 104 2.82 7.40 4.43
C GLY A 104 2.11 6.30 3.64
N ARG A 105 2.00 6.48 2.34
CA ARG A 105 1.28 5.59 1.42
C ARG A 105 2.21 4.57 0.76
N ILE A 106 1.86 3.29 0.87
CA ILE A 106 2.43 2.20 0.08
C ILE A 106 1.37 1.76 -0.92
N SER A 107 1.54 2.16 -2.18
CA SER A 107 0.55 1.86 -3.24
C SER A 107 0.55 0.38 -3.63
N SER A 108 -0.45 -0.02 -4.41
CA SER A 108 -0.66 -1.41 -4.81
C SER A 108 0.61 -2.06 -5.34
N SER A 109 0.90 -3.25 -4.85
CA SER A 109 2.05 -4.09 -5.20
C SER A 109 3.43 -3.56 -4.80
N ALA A 110 3.55 -2.33 -4.29
CA ALA A 110 4.82 -1.81 -3.79
C ALA A 110 5.27 -2.54 -2.52
N VAL A 111 6.59 -2.67 -2.36
CA VAL A 111 7.19 -3.43 -1.25
C VAL A 111 8.28 -2.59 -0.59
N VAL A 112 8.34 -2.63 0.74
CA VAL A 112 9.32 -1.89 1.55
C VAL A 112 10.18 -2.85 2.34
N GLY A 113 11.49 -2.71 2.24
CA GLY A 113 12.50 -3.51 2.94
C GLY A 113 12.54 -3.25 4.44
N ALA A 114 13.12 -4.18 5.17
CA ALA A 114 13.25 -4.13 6.62
C ALA A 114 14.04 -2.91 7.11
N GLY A 115 13.73 -2.40 8.29
CA GLY A 115 14.43 -1.28 8.90
C GLY A 115 14.17 0.08 8.26
N SER A 116 13.27 0.14 7.27
CA SER A 116 12.95 1.37 6.55
C SER A 116 11.85 2.18 7.23
N ASP A 117 11.79 3.45 6.89
CA ASP A 117 10.80 4.40 7.41
C ASP A 117 10.11 5.12 6.24
N VAL A 118 8.79 5.01 6.20
CA VAL A 118 7.92 5.72 5.25
C VAL A 118 7.30 6.89 5.99
N GLY A 119 7.98 8.03 5.94
CA GLY A 119 7.65 9.23 6.70
C GLY A 119 6.25 9.78 6.43
N GLY A 120 5.80 10.65 7.32
CA GLY A 120 4.44 11.23 7.29
C GLY A 120 4.07 11.83 5.94
N GLY A 121 3.03 11.30 5.31
CA GLY A 121 2.58 11.73 3.99
C GLY A 121 3.49 11.36 2.81
N ALA A 122 4.58 10.64 3.05
CA ALA A 122 5.40 10.09 1.96
C ALA A 122 4.57 9.16 1.08
N SER A 123 4.88 9.11 -0.21
CA SER A 123 4.08 8.37 -1.20
C SER A 123 4.95 7.49 -2.09
N ILE A 124 4.84 6.20 -1.90
CA ILE A 124 5.38 5.22 -2.82
C ILE A 124 4.31 4.96 -3.86
N LEU A 125 4.58 5.35 -5.11
CA LEU A 125 3.63 5.19 -6.21
C LEU A 125 3.52 3.71 -6.60
N GLY A 126 2.38 3.37 -7.19
CA GLY A 126 2.16 2.04 -7.74
C GLY A 126 2.80 1.89 -9.12
N VAL A 127 2.34 0.90 -9.86
CA VAL A 127 2.76 0.70 -11.24
C VAL A 127 2.38 1.92 -12.09
N LEU A 128 3.37 2.57 -12.67
CA LEU A 128 3.21 3.71 -13.57
C LEU A 128 3.50 3.30 -15.02
N SER A 129 3.03 4.09 -15.97
CA SER A 129 3.29 3.87 -17.40
C SER A 129 4.79 3.86 -17.75
N GLY A 130 5.64 4.48 -16.95
CA GLY A 130 7.09 4.51 -17.12
C GLY A 130 7.86 3.42 -16.39
N THR A 131 7.19 2.46 -15.75
CA THR A 131 7.83 1.38 -14.97
C THR A 131 7.73 0.01 -15.63
N ASP A 132 7.29 -0.07 -16.88
CA ASP A 132 7.08 -1.33 -17.62
C ASP A 132 6.25 -2.38 -16.85
N GLY A 133 5.32 -1.91 -16.03
CA GLY A 133 4.50 -2.76 -15.18
C GLY A 133 5.20 -3.29 -13.91
N VAL A 134 6.44 -2.86 -13.64
CA VAL A 134 7.19 -3.28 -12.44
C VAL A 134 6.74 -2.45 -11.23
N PRO A 135 6.33 -3.09 -10.14
CA PRO A 135 6.00 -2.39 -8.89
C PRO A 135 7.24 -1.72 -8.28
N VAL A 136 7.03 -0.56 -7.66
CA VAL A 136 8.08 0.16 -6.95
C VAL A 136 8.52 -0.63 -5.71
N THR A 137 9.83 -0.77 -5.53
CA THR A 137 10.45 -1.40 -4.35
C THR A 137 11.31 -0.40 -3.61
N ILE A 138 11.23 -0.41 -2.29
CA ILE A 138 12.12 0.33 -1.40
C ILE A 138 13.00 -0.68 -0.68
N GLY A 139 14.29 -0.43 -0.69
CA GLY A 139 15.29 -1.28 -0.06
C GLY A 139 15.22 -1.26 1.48
N GLU A 140 16.21 -1.90 2.10
CA GLU A 140 16.33 -1.99 3.55
C GLU A 140 16.96 -0.73 4.13
N ASN A 141 16.66 -0.40 5.39
CA ASN A 141 17.25 0.72 6.13
C ASN A 141 17.18 2.06 5.36
N THR A 142 16.11 2.28 4.62
CA THR A 142 15.89 3.44 3.77
C THR A 142 14.87 4.38 4.39
N LEU A 143 15.17 5.67 4.39
CA LEU A 143 14.27 6.72 4.86
C LEU A 143 13.60 7.44 3.68
N LEU A 144 12.29 7.43 3.67
CA LEU A 144 11.48 8.32 2.83
C LEU A 144 10.98 9.47 3.71
N GLY A 145 11.57 10.64 3.58
CA GLY A 145 11.22 11.83 4.36
C GLY A 145 9.77 12.26 4.18
N ALA A 146 9.27 13.06 5.10
CA ALA A 146 7.87 13.51 5.10
C ALA A 146 7.48 14.16 3.77
N ASN A 147 6.30 13.81 3.25
CA ASN A 147 5.76 14.29 1.97
C ASN A 147 6.67 14.05 0.75
N SER A 148 7.66 13.16 0.86
CA SER A 148 8.42 12.72 -0.31
C SER A 148 7.57 11.83 -1.21
N CYS A 149 7.98 11.71 -2.49
CA CYS A 149 7.26 10.88 -3.45
C CYS A 149 8.25 10.13 -4.35
N THR A 150 8.05 8.83 -4.52
CA THR A 150 8.85 8.07 -5.47
C THR A 150 8.00 7.21 -6.39
N GLY A 151 8.29 7.27 -7.68
CA GLY A 151 7.75 6.42 -8.75
C GLY A 151 8.79 5.46 -9.31
N THR A 152 9.95 5.34 -8.68
CA THR A 152 11.03 4.43 -9.05
C THR A 152 11.54 3.68 -7.83
N ALA A 153 12.20 2.55 -8.04
CA ALA A 153 12.83 1.81 -6.96
C ALA A 153 13.92 2.65 -6.29
N ILE A 154 14.00 2.54 -4.96
CA ILE A 154 15.02 3.14 -4.12
C ILE A 154 15.78 1.98 -3.45
N GLY A 155 17.11 2.00 -3.51
CA GLY A 155 17.96 0.96 -2.95
C GLY A 155 18.08 1.01 -1.44
N ASP A 156 18.91 0.12 -0.89
CA ASP A 156 19.17 0.03 0.53
C ASP A 156 19.95 1.24 1.07
N GLY A 157 19.69 1.61 2.32
CA GLY A 157 20.42 2.66 3.02
C GLY A 157 20.27 4.06 2.42
N CYS A 158 19.30 4.27 1.56
CA CYS A 158 19.04 5.56 0.92
C CYS A 158 18.25 6.50 1.83
N ILE A 159 18.43 7.79 1.60
CA ILE A 159 17.61 8.83 2.22
C ILE A 159 17.03 9.68 1.11
N LEU A 160 15.71 9.71 1.02
CA LEU A 160 14.96 10.66 0.22
C LEU A 160 14.45 11.76 1.15
N ASP A 161 14.97 12.98 1.00
CA ASP A 161 14.65 14.07 1.91
C ASP A 161 13.17 14.50 1.82
N ALA A 162 12.72 15.24 2.81
CA ALA A 162 11.34 15.71 2.89
C ALA A 162 10.94 16.55 1.66
N GLY A 163 9.75 16.29 1.13
CA GLY A 163 9.20 16.98 -0.03
C GLY A 163 9.86 16.65 -1.38
N VAL A 164 10.88 15.79 -1.41
CA VAL A 164 11.55 15.43 -2.66
C VAL A 164 10.69 14.46 -3.47
N THR A 165 10.58 14.70 -4.78
CA THR A 165 9.88 13.81 -5.70
C THR A 165 10.85 13.23 -6.72
N ILE A 166 10.90 11.90 -6.83
CA ILE A 166 11.66 11.16 -7.84
C ILE A 166 10.72 10.31 -8.68
N LEU A 167 10.71 10.57 -9.97
CA LEU A 167 9.91 9.83 -10.96
C LEU A 167 10.82 9.18 -12.00
N PRO A 168 10.33 8.19 -12.77
CA PRO A 168 11.04 7.70 -13.93
C PRO A 168 11.45 8.88 -14.84
N GLY A 169 12.73 8.95 -15.20
CA GLY A 169 13.27 10.05 -15.99
C GLY A 169 13.76 11.27 -15.19
N THR A 170 13.61 11.30 -13.88
CA THR A 170 14.23 12.35 -13.04
C THR A 170 15.75 12.32 -13.23
N LYS A 171 16.33 13.44 -13.62
CA LYS A 171 17.78 13.56 -13.78
C LYS A 171 18.43 13.74 -12.42
N ILE A 172 19.36 12.86 -12.09
CA ILE A 172 20.11 12.88 -10.83
C ILE A 172 21.54 13.27 -11.15
N ALA A 173 22.03 14.36 -10.54
CA ALA A 173 23.43 14.72 -10.59
C ALA A 173 24.23 13.84 -9.61
N LEU A 174 25.24 13.16 -10.11
CA LEU A 174 26.10 12.32 -9.29
C LEU A 174 27.30 13.11 -8.79
N SER A 175 27.70 12.92 -7.54
CA SER A 175 28.99 13.42 -7.05
C SER A 175 30.17 12.75 -7.76
N GLU A 176 31.32 13.40 -7.82
CA GLU A 176 32.53 12.82 -8.39
C GLU A 176 32.88 11.46 -7.74
N LYS A 177 32.70 11.34 -6.43
CA LYS A 177 32.88 10.10 -5.70
C LYS A 177 31.93 8.98 -6.16
N ALA A 178 30.66 9.31 -6.39
CA ALA A 178 29.68 8.34 -6.90
C ALA A 178 30.00 7.92 -8.36
N VAL A 179 30.44 8.86 -9.19
CA VAL A 179 30.88 8.56 -10.55
C VAL A 179 32.12 7.64 -10.57
N ALA A 180 33.08 7.85 -9.65
CA ALA A 180 34.24 6.99 -9.52
C ALA A 180 33.84 5.57 -9.11
N ALA A 181 32.97 5.44 -8.08
CA ALA A 181 32.50 4.13 -7.62
C ALA A 181 31.75 3.35 -8.71
N LEU A 182 30.94 4.01 -9.52
CA LEU A 182 30.23 3.38 -10.65
C LEU A 182 31.18 2.86 -11.73
N LYS A 183 32.35 3.49 -11.94
CA LYS A 183 33.38 3.02 -12.89
C LYS A 183 34.12 1.78 -12.43
N GLU A 184 34.13 1.51 -11.12
CA GLU A 184 34.74 0.29 -10.54
C GLU A 184 33.82 -0.93 -10.63
N ILE A 185 32.52 -0.73 -10.83
CA ILE A 185 31.51 -1.79 -10.91
C ILE A 185 31.27 -2.27 -12.36
N ASN A 186 31.64 -1.47 -13.37
CA ASN A 186 31.56 -1.77 -14.80
C ASN A 186 32.95 -2.11 -15.36
#